data_d9d219cf9a2275c549d8d27a66d11ea8
#
_entry.id   d9d219cf9a2275c549d8d27a66d11ea8
#
_cell.length_a   1.000
_cell.length_b   1.000
_cell.length_c   1.000
_cell.angle_alpha   90.00
_cell.angle_beta   90.00
_cell.angle_gamma   90.00
#
_symmetry.space_group_name_H-M   'P 1'
#
loop_
_entity.id
_entity.type
_entity.pdbx_description
1 polymer ?
#
loop_
_entity_poly.entity_id
_entity_poly.type
_entity_poly.pdbx_seq_one_letter_code
_entity_poly.pdbx_strand_id
1 'polypeptide(L)'
;MKLVVEADGGSRGNPGISGAGAVVIDAESGKVLKEISEAVGIATNNVAEYTALLLALEAAFEIDPAASILVRMDSKLVVEQMSGRWKIKHPDMMALGSKVQKLIASKDVQFVWIPREQNGLADALANKAMDYSGDPIASAVEFNLAEPSSIRAPRPSTDSTTTLILVRHGRTALTESRKISGGDGENPDLSELGRQDAKEVAEELAKFGHSGNFAYLSAPVAVVHSPIARAK
;
A
#
# COMPACT_ATOMS: atom_id res chain seq x y z
N MET A 1 -9.64 -9.47 28.40
CA MET A 1 -10.82 -8.67 27.97
C MET A 1 -11.18 -9.00 26.53
N LYS A 2 -12.32 -8.48 26.02
CA LYS A 2 -12.67 -8.59 24.62
C LYS A 2 -12.40 -7.26 23.93
N LEU A 3 -11.63 -7.29 22.84
CA LEU A 3 -11.27 -6.09 22.08
C LEU A 3 -11.76 -6.21 20.64
N VAL A 4 -12.17 -5.08 20.08
CA VAL A 4 -12.37 -4.92 18.64
C VAL A 4 -11.24 -4.06 18.12
N VAL A 5 -10.64 -4.49 17.03
CA VAL A 5 -9.59 -3.75 16.32
C VAL A 5 -10.11 -3.41 14.93
N GLU A 6 -10.07 -2.14 14.57
CA GLU A 6 -10.29 -1.71 13.20
C GLU A 6 -8.98 -1.16 12.64
N ALA A 7 -8.64 -1.54 11.42
CA ALA A 7 -7.40 -1.12 10.78
C ALA A 7 -7.63 -0.83 9.30
N ASP A 8 -6.93 0.18 8.80
CA ASP A 8 -6.91 0.56 7.39
C ASP A 8 -5.52 1.07 7.00
N GLY A 9 -5.14 0.85 5.76
CA GLY A 9 -3.91 1.36 5.18
C GLY A 9 -4.19 2.02 3.85
N GLY A 10 -3.63 3.21 3.66
CA GLY A 10 -3.77 3.96 2.43
C GLY A 10 -2.43 4.27 1.76
N SER A 11 -2.47 4.47 0.43
CA SER A 11 -1.32 4.96 -0.34
C SER A 11 -1.76 5.99 -1.37
N ARG A 12 -1.11 7.15 -1.39
CA ARG A 12 -1.28 8.17 -2.43
C ARG A 12 -0.36 7.87 -3.60
N GLY A 13 -0.79 6.96 -4.45
CA GLY A 13 -0.02 6.27 -5.46
C GLY A 13 0.18 4.80 -5.07
N ASN A 14 0.70 3.94 -5.97
CA ASN A 14 0.86 2.52 -5.65
C ASN A 14 2.07 1.92 -6.39
N PRO A 15 3.29 2.04 -5.79
CA PRO A 15 3.60 2.60 -4.48
C PRO A 15 3.54 4.12 -4.41
N GLY A 16 3.38 4.67 -3.19
CA GLY A 16 3.33 6.10 -2.93
C GLY A 16 3.38 6.41 -1.44
N ILE A 17 3.20 7.68 -1.09
CA ILE A 17 3.11 8.12 0.32
C ILE A 17 1.99 7.33 0.99
N SER A 18 2.34 6.57 2.00
CA SER A 18 1.45 5.61 2.65
C SER A 18 1.32 5.88 4.14
N GLY A 19 0.14 5.60 4.66
CA GLY A 19 -0.18 5.72 6.07
C GLY A 19 -0.96 4.51 6.57
N ALA A 20 -0.77 4.19 7.83
CA ALA A 20 -1.49 3.17 8.58
C ALA A 20 -2.36 3.84 9.63
N GLY A 21 -3.63 3.47 9.67
CA GLY A 21 -4.60 3.92 10.66
C GLY A 21 -5.23 2.75 11.38
N ALA A 22 -5.38 2.85 12.70
CA ALA A 22 -6.06 1.81 13.46
C ALA A 22 -6.68 2.35 14.76
N VAL A 23 -7.67 1.63 15.25
CA VAL A 23 -8.27 1.85 16.57
C VAL A 23 -8.41 0.55 17.32
N VAL A 24 -8.18 0.62 18.63
CA VAL A 24 -8.48 -0.48 19.57
C VAL A 24 -9.64 -0.06 20.43
N ILE A 25 -10.68 -0.87 20.43
CA ILE A 25 -11.97 -0.58 21.07
C ILE A 25 -12.27 -1.68 22.10
N ASP A 26 -12.71 -1.27 23.27
CA ASP A 26 -13.29 -2.20 24.26
C ASP A 26 -14.66 -2.69 23.74
N ALA A 27 -14.80 -4.01 23.57
CA ALA A 27 -15.98 -4.58 22.94
C ALA A 27 -17.25 -4.49 23.79
N GLU A 28 -17.11 -4.29 25.12
CA GLU A 28 -18.25 -4.23 26.05
C GLU A 28 -18.78 -2.79 26.16
N SER A 29 -17.88 -1.83 26.28
CA SER A 29 -18.26 -0.42 26.46
C SER A 29 -18.35 0.36 25.15
N GLY A 30 -17.77 -0.13 24.06
CA GLY A 30 -17.62 0.60 22.81
C GLY A 30 -16.62 1.74 22.87
N LYS A 31 -15.86 1.86 23.97
CA LYS A 31 -14.89 2.94 24.15
C LYS A 31 -13.63 2.69 23.35
N VAL A 32 -13.18 3.72 22.61
CA VAL A 32 -11.87 3.72 21.98
C VAL A 32 -10.80 3.81 23.06
N LEU A 33 -9.93 2.80 23.12
CA LEU A 33 -8.83 2.70 24.07
C LEU A 33 -7.53 3.27 23.51
N LYS A 34 -7.30 3.07 22.19
CA LYS A 34 -6.10 3.56 21.51
C LYS A 34 -6.44 3.91 20.06
N GLU A 35 -5.88 5.03 19.58
CA GLU A 35 -5.86 5.42 18.18
C GLU A 35 -4.42 5.38 17.68
N ILE A 36 -4.24 4.94 16.44
CA ILE A 36 -2.94 4.83 15.78
C ILE A 36 -3.03 5.51 14.43
N SER A 37 -2.09 6.41 14.16
CA SER A 37 -1.94 7.09 12.88
C SER A 37 -0.45 7.19 12.60
N GLU A 38 0.08 6.29 11.76
CA GLU A 38 1.52 6.10 11.54
C GLU A 38 1.87 6.24 10.07
N ALA A 39 2.89 7.06 9.76
CA ALA A 39 3.42 7.18 8.41
C ALA A 39 4.22 5.92 8.04
N VAL A 40 3.86 5.28 6.93
CA VAL A 40 4.53 4.06 6.45
C VAL A 40 5.69 4.39 5.50
N GLY A 41 5.74 5.63 4.99
CA GLY A 41 6.71 6.02 3.97
C GLY A 41 6.21 5.68 2.56
N ILE A 42 7.11 5.35 1.64
CA ILE A 42 6.75 4.98 0.27
C ILE A 42 6.45 3.48 0.22
N ALA A 43 5.19 3.13 0.09
CA ALA A 43 4.75 1.74 0.07
C ALA A 43 3.54 1.54 -0.84
N THR A 44 3.17 0.27 -1.06
CA THR A 44 1.92 -0.08 -1.74
C THR A 44 0.76 -0.05 -0.73
N ASN A 45 -0.47 0.10 -1.24
CA ASN A 45 -1.66 0.04 -0.40
C ASN A 45 -1.71 -1.23 0.47
N ASN A 46 -1.44 -2.38 -0.12
CA ASN A 46 -1.45 -3.65 0.61
C ASN A 46 -0.40 -3.69 1.75
N VAL A 47 0.78 -3.13 1.54
CA VAL A 47 1.81 -3.02 2.59
C VAL A 47 1.31 -2.12 3.72
N ALA A 48 0.68 -1.00 3.41
CA ALA A 48 0.11 -0.11 4.40
C ALA A 48 -1.00 -0.80 5.23
N GLU A 49 -1.90 -1.56 4.58
CA GLU A 49 -2.95 -2.33 5.25
C GLU A 49 -2.39 -3.40 6.21
N TYR A 50 -1.36 -4.15 5.77
CA TYR A 50 -0.68 -5.12 6.64
C TYR A 50 0.05 -4.45 7.80
N THR A 51 0.64 -3.27 7.57
CA THR A 51 1.30 -2.49 8.62
C THR A 51 0.28 -2.00 9.64
N ALA A 52 -0.86 -1.48 9.20
CA ALA A 52 -1.95 -1.06 10.08
C ALA A 52 -2.44 -2.22 10.96
N LEU A 53 -2.65 -3.40 10.37
CA LEU A 53 -3.04 -4.59 11.10
C LEU A 53 -2.01 -4.99 12.17
N LEU A 54 -0.72 -4.98 11.83
CA LEU A 54 0.35 -5.33 12.76
C LEU A 54 0.37 -4.37 13.95
N LEU A 55 0.40 -3.06 13.70
CA LEU A 55 0.40 -2.02 14.74
C LEU A 55 -0.83 -2.10 15.63
N ALA A 56 -1.99 -2.38 15.05
CA ALA A 56 -3.24 -2.52 15.79
C ALA A 56 -3.23 -3.71 16.74
N LEU A 57 -2.72 -4.86 16.30
CA LEU A 57 -2.61 -6.06 17.13
C LEU A 57 -1.54 -5.91 18.22
N GLU A 58 -0.40 -5.29 17.92
CA GLU A 58 0.62 -4.97 18.92
C GLU A 58 0.02 -4.08 20.02
N ALA A 59 -0.67 -3.02 19.65
CA ALA A 59 -1.34 -2.12 20.59
C ALA A 59 -2.44 -2.83 21.43
N ALA A 60 -3.22 -3.72 20.81
CA ALA A 60 -4.24 -4.48 21.52
C ALA A 60 -3.62 -5.43 22.54
N PHE A 61 -2.53 -6.11 22.22
CA PHE A 61 -1.82 -6.99 23.15
C PHE A 61 -0.97 -6.23 24.20
N GLU A 62 -0.60 -4.98 23.95
CA GLU A 62 -0.05 -4.09 24.99
C GLU A 62 -1.10 -3.77 26.06
N ILE A 63 -2.36 -3.57 25.64
CA ILE A 63 -3.48 -3.29 26.56
C ILE A 63 -3.83 -4.55 27.39
N ASP A 64 -3.99 -5.68 26.72
CA ASP A 64 -4.25 -6.97 27.39
C ASP A 64 -3.62 -8.13 26.59
N PRO A 65 -2.49 -8.70 27.07
CA PRO A 65 -1.81 -9.81 26.40
C PRO A 65 -2.65 -11.07 26.22
N ALA A 66 -3.74 -11.21 26.98
CA ALA A 66 -4.66 -12.35 26.94
C ALA A 66 -6.02 -12.00 26.29
N ALA A 67 -6.12 -10.84 25.63
CA ALA A 67 -7.37 -10.41 25.00
C ALA A 67 -7.84 -11.40 23.92
N SER A 68 -9.17 -11.59 23.86
CA SER A 68 -9.85 -12.12 22.66
C SER A 68 -10.11 -10.96 21.73
N ILE A 69 -9.61 -11.01 20.49
CA ILE A 69 -9.61 -9.90 19.55
C ILE A 69 -10.45 -10.22 18.32
N LEU A 70 -11.39 -9.33 18.00
CA LEU A 70 -12.09 -9.31 16.73
C LEU A 70 -11.48 -8.21 15.85
N VAL A 71 -10.77 -8.61 14.79
CA VAL A 71 -10.22 -7.70 13.79
C VAL A 71 -11.27 -7.45 12.71
N ARG A 72 -11.56 -6.18 12.45
CA ARG A 72 -12.48 -5.70 11.42
C ARG A 72 -11.70 -4.87 10.40
N MET A 73 -11.74 -5.24 9.13
CA MET A 73 -11.07 -4.52 8.04
C MET A 73 -11.92 -4.54 6.78
N ASP A 74 -11.81 -3.51 5.97
CA ASP A 74 -12.42 -3.43 4.64
C ASP A 74 -11.50 -3.99 3.54
N SER A 75 -10.26 -4.33 3.87
CA SER A 75 -9.37 -5.08 2.99
C SER A 75 -9.73 -6.56 2.95
N LYS A 76 -10.52 -6.97 1.95
CA LYS A 76 -10.86 -8.38 1.75
C LYS A 76 -9.61 -9.25 1.58
N LEU A 77 -8.57 -8.71 0.90
CA LEU A 77 -7.32 -9.43 0.68
C LEU A 77 -6.65 -9.79 2.02
N VAL A 78 -6.46 -8.82 2.90
CA VAL A 78 -5.80 -9.04 4.20
C VAL A 78 -6.63 -10.02 5.05
N VAL A 79 -7.94 -9.80 5.14
CA VAL A 79 -8.85 -10.67 5.92
C VAL A 79 -8.80 -12.12 5.42
N GLU A 80 -8.89 -12.35 4.10
CA GLU A 80 -8.85 -13.71 3.53
C GLU A 80 -7.48 -14.38 3.72
N GLN A 81 -6.40 -13.62 3.60
CA GLN A 81 -5.05 -14.14 3.79
C GLN A 81 -4.75 -14.47 5.25
N MET A 82 -5.13 -13.59 6.17
CA MET A 82 -4.88 -13.82 7.61
C MET A 82 -5.80 -14.88 8.21
N SER A 83 -6.98 -15.10 7.62
CA SER A 83 -7.86 -16.23 7.94
C SER A 83 -7.39 -17.57 7.34
N GLY A 84 -6.30 -17.57 6.55
CA GLY A 84 -5.75 -18.79 5.94
C GLY A 84 -6.51 -19.28 4.70
N ARG A 85 -7.54 -18.54 4.24
CA ARG A 85 -8.32 -18.92 3.05
C ARG A 85 -7.58 -18.59 1.75
N TRP A 86 -6.76 -17.53 1.72
CA TRP A 86 -5.93 -17.17 0.57
C TRP A 86 -4.45 -17.23 0.90
N LYS A 87 -3.63 -17.58 -0.09
CA LYS A 87 -2.17 -17.60 0.04
C LYS A 87 -1.59 -16.20 -0.14
N ILE A 88 -0.64 -15.83 0.71
CA ILE A 88 0.17 -14.63 0.53
C ILE A 88 1.27 -14.98 -0.50
N LYS A 89 1.37 -14.22 -1.58
CA LYS A 89 2.34 -14.48 -2.67
C LYS A 89 3.43 -13.43 -2.77
N HIS A 90 3.11 -12.18 -2.42
CA HIS A 90 4.04 -11.07 -2.55
C HIS A 90 5.06 -11.07 -1.41
N PRO A 91 6.38 -10.92 -1.66
CA PRO A 91 7.42 -11.02 -0.62
C PRO A 91 7.20 -10.08 0.57
N ASP A 92 6.89 -8.80 0.31
CA ASP A 92 6.71 -7.80 1.38
C ASP A 92 5.50 -8.15 2.27
N MET A 93 4.40 -8.58 1.65
CA MET A 93 3.22 -9.04 2.40
C MET A 93 3.49 -10.35 3.13
N MET A 94 4.35 -11.24 2.60
CA MET A 94 4.77 -12.47 3.29
C MET A 94 5.54 -12.14 4.57
N ALA A 95 6.45 -11.16 4.51
CA ALA A 95 7.21 -10.73 5.68
C ALA A 95 6.29 -10.17 6.78
N LEU A 96 5.38 -9.26 6.43
CA LEU A 96 4.42 -8.67 7.36
C LEU A 96 3.42 -9.72 7.87
N GLY A 97 2.85 -10.52 6.99
CA GLY A 97 1.92 -11.59 7.35
C GLY A 97 2.56 -12.61 8.30
N SER A 98 3.84 -12.94 8.10
CA SER A 98 4.60 -13.81 9.03
C SER A 98 4.76 -13.17 10.41
N LYS A 99 5.00 -11.84 10.49
CA LYS A 99 5.04 -11.13 11.77
C LYS A 99 3.69 -11.19 12.49
N VAL A 100 2.61 -10.89 11.76
CA VAL A 100 1.24 -10.99 12.31
C VAL A 100 0.95 -12.40 12.79
N GLN A 101 1.23 -13.44 11.99
CA GLN A 101 1.01 -14.85 12.37
C GLN A 101 1.80 -15.24 13.63
N LYS A 102 3.05 -14.78 13.77
CA LYS A 102 3.84 -15.01 14.98
C LYS A 102 3.23 -14.31 16.20
N LEU A 103 2.76 -13.09 16.03
CA LEU A 103 2.16 -12.30 17.10
C LEU A 103 0.87 -12.92 17.62
N ILE A 104 0.04 -13.47 16.72
CA ILE A 104 -1.23 -14.11 17.08
C ILE A 104 -1.14 -15.62 17.37
N ALA A 105 0.05 -16.21 17.26
CA ALA A 105 0.24 -17.62 17.56
C ALA A 105 -0.24 -17.94 18.98
N SER A 106 -1.15 -18.90 19.10
CA SER A 106 -1.78 -19.29 20.38
C SER A 106 -2.65 -18.18 21.02
N LYS A 107 -3.10 -17.20 20.27
CA LYS A 107 -4.01 -16.14 20.69
C LYS A 107 -5.39 -16.33 20.06
N ASP A 108 -6.43 -15.84 20.75
CA ASP A 108 -7.80 -15.85 20.22
C ASP A 108 -8.03 -14.58 19.38
N VAL A 109 -7.79 -14.71 18.07
CA VAL A 109 -7.94 -13.62 17.10
C VAL A 109 -8.81 -14.07 15.93
N GLN A 110 -9.86 -13.32 15.65
CA GLN A 110 -10.78 -13.56 14.54
C GLN A 110 -10.71 -12.39 13.56
N PHE A 111 -10.82 -12.69 12.27
CA PHE A 111 -10.78 -11.70 11.20
C PHE A 111 -12.12 -11.65 10.47
N VAL A 112 -12.70 -10.45 10.37
CA VAL A 112 -13.97 -10.20 9.70
C VAL A 112 -13.81 -9.06 8.71
N TRP A 113 -14.26 -9.28 7.49
CA TRP A 113 -14.37 -8.24 6.50
C TRP A 113 -15.60 -7.38 6.76
N ILE A 114 -15.44 -6.07 6.68
CA ILE A 114 -16.53 -5.10 6.78
C ILE A 114 -16.54 -4.18 5.55
N PRO A 115 -17.69 -3.62 5.18
CA PRO A 115 -17.75 -2.57 4.16
C PRO A 115 -16.97 -1.33 4.62
N ARG A 116 -16.39 -0.59 3.66
CA ARG A 116 -15.57 0.60 3.92
C ARG A 116 -16.28 1.66 4.78
N GLU A 117 -17.59 1.80 4.58
CA GLU A 117 -18.42 2.74 5.34
C GLU A 117 -18.44 2.45 6.84
N GLN A 118 -18.09 1.23 7.23
CA GLN A 118 -18.00 0.80 8.63
C GLN A 118 -16.57 0.88 9.20
N ASN A 119 -15.55 1.24 8.37
CA ASN A 119 -14.16 1.38 8.79
C ASN A 119 -13.68 2.85 8.84
N GLY A 120 -14.61 3.79 8.99
CA GLY A 120 -14.36 5.22 8.84
C GLY A 120 -13.33 5.81 9.81
N LEU A 121 -13.23 5.30 11.04
CA LEU A 121 -12.25 5.78 12.02
C LEU A 121 -10.83 5.41 11.59
N ALA A 122 -10.60 4.17 11.21
CA ALA A 122 -9.28 3.72 10.75
C ALA A 122 -8.90 4.40 9.43
N ASP A 123 -9.83 4.55 8.46
CA ASP A 123 -9.61 5.31 7.22
C ASP A 123 -9.18 6.76 7.50
N ALA A 124 -9.86 7.45 8.42
CA ALA A 124 -9.51 8.82 8.79
C ALA A 124 -8.09 8.92 9.39
N LEU A 125 -7.68 7.96 10.22
CA LEU A 125 -6.35 7.90 10.82
C LEU A 125 -5.27 7.57 9.79
N ALA A 126 -5.53 6.67 8.84
CA ALA A 126 -4.63 6.39 7.72
C ALA A 126 -4.44 7.62 6.82
N ASN A 127 -5.51 8.33 6.51
CA ASN A 127 -5.45 9.59 5.76
C ASN A 127 -4.64 10.65 6.51
N LYS A 128 -4.89 10.82 7.81
CA LYS A 128 -4.12 11.71 8.68
C LYS A 128 -2.62 11.38 8.65
N ALA A 129 -2.26 10.11 8.72
CA ALA A 129 -0.86 9.66 8.63
C ALA A 129 -0.20 10.06 7.30
N MET A 130 -0.92 9.97 6.19
CA MET A 130 -0.44 10.40 4.88
C MET A 130 -0.31 11.92 4.75
N ASP A 131 -1.11 12.71 5.47
CA ASP A 131 -1.05 14.17 5.45
C ASP A 131 0.17 14.71 6.22
N TYR A 132 0.57 14.04 7.30
CA TYR A 132 1.72 14.42 8.13
C TYR A 132 3.08 13.99 7.56
N SER A 133 3.13 13.15 6.54
CA SER A 133 4.39 12.72 5.91
C SER A 133 5.05 13.79 5.04
N GLY A 134 4.61 15.04 5.11
CA GLY A 134 5.26 16.20 4.50
C GLY A 134 6.53 16.71 5.19
N ASP A 135 6.78 16.32 6.46
CA ASP A 135 8.04 16.58 7.15
C ASP A 135 8.75 15.25 7.46
N PRO A 136 10.03 15.09 7.12
CA PRO A 136 10.78 13.90 7.46
C PRO A 136 11.11 13.92 8.94
N ILE A 137 10.13 13.70 9.82
CA ILE A 137 10.43 13.35 11.21
C ILE A 137 10.81 11.87 11.21
N ALA A 138 12.14 11.69 11.32
CA ALA A 138 12.79 10.44 11.56
C ALA A 138 12.16 9.70 12.77
N SER A 139 11.30 8.75 12.50
CA SER A 139 11.30 7.48 13.19
C SER A 139 11.26 6.43 12.09
N ALA A 140 12.38 6.31 11.39
CA ALA A 140 12.70 5.10 10.70
C ALA A 140 12.68 4.00 11.78
N VAL A 141 11.58 3.28 11.87
CA VAL A 141 11.71 1.88 12.17
C VAL A 141 12.63 1.39 11.06
N GLU A 142 13.90 1.23 11.38
CA GLU A 142 14.83 0.51 10.53
C GLU A 142 14.18 -0.84 10.27
N PHE A 143 13.47 -0.94 9.15
CA PHE A 143 13.26 -2.21 8.50
C PHE A 143 14.67 -2.65 8.12
N ASN A 144 15.33 -3.32 9.05
CA ASN A 144 16.47 -4.12 8.75
C ASN A 144 15.95 -5.19 7.79
N LEU A 145 15.83 -4.80 6.53
CA LEU A 145 15.78 -5.73 5.42
C LEU A 145 17.09 -6.47 5.57
N ALA A 146 17.04 -7.64 6.24
CA ALA A 146 18.13 -8.58 6.16
C ALA A 146 18.58 -8.53 4.71
N GLU A 147 19.87 -8.24 4.51
CA GLU A 147 20.53 -8.28 3.22
C GLU A 147 19.84 -9.33 2.38
N PRO A 148 19.39 -9.04 1.16
CA PRO A 148 18.72 -10.02 0.35
C PRO A 148 19.68 -11.20 0.26
N SER A 149 19.38 -12.23 1.08
CA SER A 149 20.05 -13.52 0.94
C SER A 149 19.90 -13.86 -0.51
N SER A 150 20.99 -13.80 -1.24
CA SER A 150 21.14 -13.99 -2.67
C SER A 150 19.98 -14.80 -3.24
N ILE A 151 18.88 -14.12 -3.59
CA ILE A 151 17.95 -14.67 -4.55
C ILE A 151 18.80 -14.71 -5.80
N ARG A 152 19.34 -15.89 -6.08
CA ARG A 152 19.97 -16.18 -7.35
C ARG A 152 18.98 -15.69 -8.39
N ALA A 153 19.30 -14.57 -9.04
CA ALA A 153 18.55 -14.10 -10.17
C ALA A 153 18.26 -15.34 -11.04
N PRO A 154 17.02 -15.57 -11.50
CA PRO A 154 16.76 -16.66 -12.42
C PRO A 154 17.86 -16.60 -13.46
N ARG A 155 18.57 -17.70 -13.68
CA ARG A 155 19.57 -17.75 -14.76
C ARG A 155 18.84 -17.24 -16.00
N PRO A 156 19.39 -16.25 -16.71
CA PRO A 156 18.78 -15.82 -17.95
C PRO A 156 18.60 -17.08 -18.78
N SER A 157 17.36 -17.43 -19.07
CA SER A 157 17.08 -18.41 -20.12
C SER A 157 17.70 -17.83 -21.38
N THR A 158 18.25 -18.68 -22.22
CA THR A 158 18.81 -18.29 -23.53
C THR A 158 17.74 -17.71 -24.46
N ASP A 159 16.50 -17.66 -24.01
CA ASP A 159 15.38 -17.01 -24.69
C ASP A 159 15.44 -15.52 -24.45
N SER A 160 15.35 -14.73 -25.52
CA SER A 160 15.30 -13.26 -25.47
C SER A 160 14.08 -12.83 -24.65
N THR A 161 14.31 -12.32 -23.45
CA THR A 161 13.23 -11.75 -22.62
C THR A 161 12.97 -10.31 -23.04
N THR A 162 11.69 -9.95 -23.20
CA THR A 162 11.27 -8.58 -23.46
C THR A 162 10.69 -8.00 -22.19
N THR A 163 11.21 -6.86 -21.75
CA THR A 163 10.64 -6.09 -20.65
C THR A 163 9.64 -5.09 -21.21
N LEU A 164 8.39 -5.17 -20.77
CA LEU A 164 7.33 -4.23 -21.13
C LEU A 164 7.10 -3.26 -19.95
N ILE A 165 7.25 -1.98 -20.22
CA ILE A 165 6.99 -0.91 -19.26
C ILE A 165 5.68 -0.24 -19.64
N LEU A 166 4.69 -0.35 -18.76
CA LEU A 166 3.38 0.27 -18.95
C LEU A 166 3.33 1.60 -18.21
N VAL A 167 3.14 2.67 -18.96
CA VAL A 167 3.01 4.03 -18.42
C VAL A 167 1.61 4.55 -18.69
N ARG A 168 0.93 5.01 -17.63
CA ARG A 168 -0.36 5.69 -17.76
C ARG A 168 -0.13 7.18 -18.01
N HIS A 169 -0.95 7.78 -18.88
CA HIS A 169 -0.94 9.23 -19.10
C HIS A 169 -1.13 10.03 -17.79
N GLY A 170 -0.62 11.25 -17.76
CA GLY A 170 -0.81 12.20 -16.65
C GLY A 170 -2.26 12.63 -16.45
N ARG A 171 -2.50 13.47 -15.48
CA ARG A 171 -3.84 13.99 -15.16
C ARG A 171 -4.43 14.81 -16.29
N THR A 172 -5.75 14.74 -16.42
CA THR A 172 -6.57 15.62 -17.28
C THR A 172 -7.58 16.37 -16.43
N ALA A 173 -8.21 17.42 -16.93
CA ALA A 173 -9.27 18.12 -16.20
C ALA A 173 -10.41 17.18 -15.74
N LEU A 174 -10.69 16.13 -16.51
CA LEU A 174 -11.69 15.14 -16.14
C LEU A 174 -11.21 14.24 -14.99
N THR A 175 -9.95 13.79 -15.02
CA THR A 175 -9.39 12.99 -13.90
C THR A 175 -9.28 13.80 -12.62
N GLU A 176 -8.95 15.08 -12.68
CA GLU A 176 -8.95 15.98 -11.52
C GLU A 176 -10.34 16.16 -10.92
N SER A 177 -11.36 16.21 -11.77
CA SER A 177 -12.77 16.23 -11.33
C SER A 177 -13.35 14.85 -11.03
N ARG A 178 -12.53 13.80 -10.93
CA ARG A 178 -12.91 12.38 -10.67
C ARG A 178 -13.90 11.82 -11.70
N LYS A 179 -13.85 12.29 -12.94
CA LYS A 179 -14.63 11.78 -14.07
C LYS A 179 -13.78 10.84 -14.91
N ILE A 180 -14.42 9.79 -15.45
CA ILE A 180 -13.76 8.87 -16.37
C ILE A 180 -13.77 9.50 -17.76
N SER A 181 -12.60 9.51 -18.41
CA SER A 181 -12.45 9.88 -19.82
C SER A 181 -12.06 8.63 -20.62
N GLY A 182 -12.79 8.32 -21.66
CA GLY A 182 -12.50 7.16 -22.52
C GLY A 182 -13.66 6.81 -23.41
N GLY A 183 -13.44 5.94 -24.40
CA GLY A 183 -14.42 5.55 -25.39
C GLY A 183 -14.74 6.67 -26.37
N ASP A 184 -16.02 6.79 -26.75
CA ASP A 184 -16.50 7.79 -27.73
C ASP A 184 -16.77 9.19 -27.12
N GLY A 185 -16.30 9.42 -25.88
CA GLY A 185 -16.51 10.67 -25.16
C GLY A 185 -15.44 11.72 -25.44
N GLU A 186 -15.39 12.75 -24.56
CA GLU A 186 -14.38 13.80 -24.64
C GLU A 186 -12.95 13.23 -24.58
N ASN A 187 -12.09 13.74 -25.44
CA ASN A 187 -10.66 13.41 -25.48
C ASN A 187 -9.82 14.62 -25.00
N PRO A 188 -9.85 14.93 -23.69
CA PRO A 188 -9.15 16.09 -23.16
C PRO A 188 -7.63 15.89 -23.23
N ASP A 189 -6.94 16.97 -23.41
CA ASP A 189 -5.48 17.05 -23.27
C ASP A 189 -5.07 16.94 -21.79
N LEU A 190 -3.76 16.82 -21.53
CA LEU A 190 -3.23 16.86 -20.17
C LEU A 190 -3.53 18.22 -19.53
N SER A 191 -3.86 18.20 -18.24
CA SER A 191 -3.86 19.43 -17.44
C SER A 191 -2.42 19.90 -17.18
N GLU A 192 -2.24 21.06 -16.60
CA GLU A 192 -0.91 21.56 -16.22
C GLU A 192 -0.21 20.60 -15.24
N LEU A 193 -0.94 20.12 -14.24
CA LEU A 193 -0.45 19.09 -13.32
C LEU A 193 -0.14 17.76 -14.02
N GLY A 194 -0.94 17.41 -15.03
CA GLY A 194 -0.70 16.20 -15.81
C GLY A 194 0.54 16.30 -16.71
N ARG A 195 0.89 17.49 -17.20
CA ARG A 195 2.16 17.71 -17.91
C ARG A 195 3.36 17.58 -16.98
N GLN A 196 3.21 18.05 -15.74
CA GLN A 196 4.24 17.87 -14.71
C GLN A 196 4.41 16.38 -14.36
N ASP A 197 3.31 15.64 -14.16
CA ASP A 197 3.35 14.18 -13.94
C ASP A 197 4.10 13.47 -15.07
N ALA A 198 3.80 13.81 -16.32
CA ALA A 198 4.45 13.22 -17.50
C ALA A 198 5.96 13.53 -17.55
N LYS A 199 6.35 14.75 -17.18
CA LYS A 199 7.76 15.14 -17.10
C LYS A 199 8.51 14.36 -16.03
N GLU A 200 7.95 14.22 -14.84
CA GLU A 200 8.54 13.45 -13.74
C GLU A 200 8.74 11.99 -14.14
N VAL A 201 7.73 11.36 -14.77
CA VAL A 201 7.86 9.99 -15.28
C VAL A 201 8.93 9.88 -16.36
N ALA A 202 9.02 10.84 -17.27
CA ALA A 202 10.05 10.85 -18.31
C ALA A 202 11.47 10.98 -17.71
N GLU A 203 11.64 11.78 -16.66
CA GLU A 203 12.89 11.92 -15.92
C GLU A 203 13.29 10.62 -15.22
N GLU A 204 12.32 9.88 -14.67
CA GLU A 204 12.58 8.56 -14.07
C GLU A 204 12.93 7.50 -15.12
N LEU A 205 12.23 7.49 -16.26
CA LEU A 205 12.53 6.57 -17.36
C LEU A 205 13.94 6.83 -17.95
N ALA A 206 14.38 8.08 -17.98
CA ALA A 206 15.72 8.45 -18.46
C ALA A 206 16.85 7.93 -17.56
N LYS A 207 16.55 7.55 -16.32
CA LYS A 207 17.53 6.96 -15.39
C LYS A 207 17.75 5.45 -15.58
N PHE A 208 16.91 4.79 -16.39
CA PHE A 208 17.00 3.35 -16.62
C PHE A 208 18.35 2.98 -17.22
N GLY A 209 18.98 1.95 -16.66
CA GLY A 209 20.31 1.50 -17.02
C GLY A 209 21.47 2.35 -16.48
N HIS A 210 21.18 3.50 -15.81
CA HIS A 210 22.21 4.42 -15.33
C HIS A 210 22.14 4.67 -13.82
N SER A 211 20.96 4.95 -13.28
CA SER A 211 20.81 5.34 -11.87
C SER A 211 19.37 5.15 -11.38
N GLY A 212 19.15 5.31 -10.07
CA GLY A 212 17.83 5.23 -9.45
C GLY A 212 17.33 3.80 -9.22
N ASN A 213 16.05 3.69 -8.87
CA ASN A 213 15.42 2.44 -8.46
C ASN A 213 15.36 1.38 -9.57
N PHE A 214 15.50 1.77 -10.84
CA PHE A 214 15.39 0.90 -12.00
C PHE A 214 16.69 0.86 -12.83
N ALA A 215 17.84 1.14 -12.22
CA ALA A 215 19.15 1.10 -12.86
C ALA A 215 19.51 -0.29 -13.46
N TYR A 216 18.84 -1.35 -12.97
CA TYR A 216 19.00 -2.71 -13.47
C TYR A 216 18.24 -3.00 -14.77
N LEU A 217 17.34 -2.13 -15.19
CA LEU A 217 16.61 -2.22 -16.45
C LEU A 217 17.41 -1.51 -17.56
N SER A 218 17.41 -2.09 -18.75
CA SER A 218 17.96 -1.42 -19.93
C SER A 218 17.14 -0.20 -20.32
N ALA A 219 17.77 0.80 -20.92
CA ALA A 219 17.06 1.93 -21.48
C ALA A 219 15.99 1.47 -22.48
N PRO A 220 14.81 2.11 -22.53
CA PRO A 220 13.77 1.76 -23.49
C PRO A 220 14.27 1.88 -24.94
N VAL A 221 14.08 0.86 -25.74
CA VAL A 221 14.50 0.82 -27.15
C VAL A 221 13.37 1.23 -28.11
N ALA A 222 12.13 1.20 -27.62
CA ALA A 222 10.96 1.61 -28.38
C ALA A 222 9.90 2.17 -27.45
N VAL A 223 9.16 3.17 -27.94
CA VAL A 223 8.00 3.77 -27.26
C VAL A 223 6.79 3.60 -28.16
N VAL A 224 5.73 3.00 -27.62
CA VAL A 224 4.44 2.86 -28.31
C VAL A 224 3.40 3.59 -27.47
N HIS A 225 2.66 4.52 -28.06
CA HIS A 225 1.64 5.27 -27.35
C HIS A 225 0.28 5.18 -28.04
N SER A 226 -0.78 5.42 -27.29
CA SER A 226 -2.14 5.56 -27.80
C SER A 226 -2.25 6.84 -28.66
N PRO A 227 -3.08 6.87 -29.73
CA PRO A 227 -3.31 8.06 -30.56
C PRO A 227 -4.12 9.16 -29.85
N ILE A 228 -4.62 8.92 -28.64
CA ILE A 228 -5.41 9.91 -27.88
C ILE A 228 -4.57 11.12 -27.47
N ALA A 229 -5.19 12.31 -27.35
CA ALA A 229 -4.50 13.56 -27.10
C ALA A 229 -3.58 13.53 -25.86
N ARG A 230 -4.09 12.98 -24.76
CA ARG A 230 -3.37 12.90 -23.47
C ARG A 230 -2.23 11.88 -23.41
N ALA A 231 -2.00 11.10 -24.48
CA ALA A 231 -0.92 10.11 -24.55
C ALA A 231 0.13 10.44 -25.62
N LYS A 232 0.00 11.56 -26.29
CA LYS A 232 0.98 12.14 -27.24
C LYS A 232 1.87 13.09 -26.48
#